data_3b1d7411e0c11692d916077ddb38b779
#
_entry.id   3b1d7411e0c11692d916077ddb38b779
#
_cell.length_a   1.000
_cell.length_b   1.000
_cell.length_c   1.000
_cell.angle_alpha   90.00
_cell.angle_beta   90.00
_cell.angle_gamma   90.00
#
_symmetry.space_group_name_H-M   'P 1'
#
loop_
_entity.id
_entity.type
_entity.pdbx_description
1 polymer ?
#
loop_
_entity_poly.entity_id
_entity_poly.type
_entity_poly.pdbx_seq_one_letter_code
_entity_poly.pdbx_strand_id
1 'polypeptide(L)'
;MLALHTWTLDSTSLPDVLRITRAAGWDGVELRRVDFARAAEKGQAAAEVLRLVKASGLRVACVGVEMGWMFADDSERRRLLEAFAESCRWAAELECSTVMSASDRGRGDLARASANVREAGDIAAAHRVKLAIEFNSQAEQLNNLDVMRGVVTRAAHPSCGLLLDTYHLGRSGATLSAIDDVALAEIAYVQYSDVPRTGLEPGKALDRLPPGRGSVPFKEIFELLDRKGYRGFMSYEAPNPAAWARPADEVAREALEATRACLPAAR
;
A
#
# COMPACT_ATOMS: atom_id res chain seq x y z
N MET A 1 -6.82 8.96 -9.34
CA MET A 1 -5.55 8.61 -10.03
C MET A 1 -5.24 7.16 -9.73
N LEU A 2 -4.69 6.41 -10.69
CA LEU A 2 -4.40 4.98 -10.58
C LEU A 2 -2.89 4.74 -10.59
N ALA A 3 -2.37 3.98 -9.64
CA ALA A 3 -0.97 3.58 -9.58
C ALA A 3 -0.82 2.06 -9.68
N LEU A 4 0.33 1.61 -10.19
CA LEU A 4 0.73 0.21 -10.18
C LEU A 4 1.75 -0.02 -9.07
N HIS A 5 1.46 -0.94 -8.18
CA HIS A 5 2.38 -1.36 -7.12
C HIS A 5 3.45 -2.30 -7.69
N THR A 6 4.72 -2.06 -7.38
CA THR A 6 5.84 -2.85 -7.95
C THR A 6 5.76 -4.35 -7.64
N TRP A 7 5.12 -4.75 -6.53
CA TRP A 7 4.93 -6.16 -6.19
C TRP A 7 4.03 -6.92 -7.18
N THR A 8 3.15 -6.22 -7.88
CA THR A 8 2.32 -6.81 -8.94
C THR A 8 3.16 -7.45 -10.05
N LEU A 9 4.36 -6.91 -10.30
CA LEU A 9 5.30 -7.37 -11.32
C LEU A 9 6.62 -7.84 -10.70
N ASP A 10 6.60 -8.59 -9.61
CA ASP A 10 7.76 -8.89 -8.75
C ASP A 10 8.92 -9.63 -9.44
N SER A 11 8.64 -10.38 -10.51
CA SER A 11 9.66 -11.06 -11.33
C SER A 11 10.34 -10.13 -12.35
N THR A 12 9.92 -8.88 -12.44
CA THR A 12 10.39 -7.90 -13.42
C THR A 12 11.36 -6.92 -12.78
N SER A 13 12.40 -6.50 -13.50
CA SER A 13 13.36 -5.50 -13.02
C SER A 13 12.69 -4.14 -12.79
N LEU A 14 13.13 -3.37 -11.79
CA LEU A 14 12.55 -2.04 -11.53
C LEU A 14 12.56 -1.12 -12.77
N PRO A 15 13.64 -1.01 -13.57
CA PRO A 15 13.63 -0.22 -14.81
C PRO A 15 12.51 -0.64 -15.76
N ASP A 16 12.31 -1.94 -15.92
CA ASP A 16 11.24 -2.47 -16.78
C ASP A 16 9.85 -2.26 -16.20
N VAL A 17 9.68 -2.42 -14.87
CA VAL A 17 8.41 -2.09 -14.19
C VAL A 17 8.02 -0.65 -14.47
N LEU A 18 8.94 0.30 -14.31
CA LEU A 18 8.68 1.72 -14.57
C LEU A 18 8.30 1.97 -16.04
N ARG A 19 9.04 1.39 -16.98
CA ARG A 19 8.77 1.50 -18.42
C ARG A 19 7.39 0.93 -18.77
N ILE A 20 7.07 -0.27 -18.25
CA ILE A 20 5.79 -0.96 -18.49
C ILE A 20 4.63 -0.19 -17.88
N THR A 21 4.77 0.28 -16.64
CA THR A 21 3.75 1.08 -15.94
C THR A 21 3.38 2.31 -16.76
N ARG A 22 4.40 3.04 -17.25
CA ARG A 22 4.18 4.21 -18.10
C ARG A 22 3.53 3.85 -19.44
N ALA A 23 4.03 2.82 -20.12
CA ALA A 23 3.54 2.39 -21.43
C ALA A 23 2.09 1.87 -21.37
N ALA A 24 1.69 1.22 -20.27
CA ALA A 24 0.32 0.77 -20.05
C ALA A 24 -0.65 1.91 -19.74
N GLY A 25 -0.17 3.12 -19.38
CA GLY A 25 -1.00 4.30 -19.14
C GLY A 25 -1.52 4.43 -17.70
N TRP A 26 -0.75 3.92 -16.71
CA TRP A 26 -0.96 4.21 -15.30
C TRP A 26 -0.54 5.64 -14.96
N ASP A 27 -1.23 6.28 -14.01
CA ASP A 27 -0.93 7.65 -13.57
C ASP A 27 0.32 7.74 -12.67
N GLY A 28 0.71 6.62 -12.05
CA GLY A 28 1.84 6.57 -11.13
C GLY A 28 2.28 5.16 -10.78
N VAL A 29 3.30 5.09 -9.93
CA VAL A 29 3.86 3.85 -9.39
C VAL A 29 3.91 3.91 -7.88
N GLU A 30 3.67 2.79 -7.21
CA GLU A 30 3.98 2.60 -5.80
C GLU A 30 5.23 1.76 -5.65
N LEU A 31 6.20 2.27 -4.88
CA LEU A 31 7.48 1.63 -4.65
C LEU A 31 7.49 0.93 -3.30
N ARG A 32 8.25 -0.15 -3.21
CA ARG A 32 8.53 -0.85 -1.95
C ARG A 32 9.95 -0.57 -1.47
N ARG A 33 10.17 -0.63 -0.16
CA ARG A 33 11.54 -0.59 0.37
C ARG A 33 12.43 -1.70 -0.21
N VAL A 34 11.88 -2.88 -0.48
CA VAL A 34 12.62 -3.99 -1.11
C VAL A 34 13.13 -3.65 -2.52
N ASP A 35 12.53 -2.72 -3.24
CA ASP A 35 13.03 -2.30 -4.57
C ASP A 35 14.38 -1.59 -4.43
N PHE A 36 14.58 -0.83 -3.36
CA PHE A 36 15.88 -0.22 -3.00
C PHE A 36 16.87 -1.26 -2.47
N ALA A 37 16.41 -2.21 -1.63
CA ALA A 37 17.27 -3.27 -1.12
C ALA A 37 17.81 -4.16 -2.26
N ARG A 38 16.97 -4.55 -3.21
CA ARG A 38 17.38 -5.33 -4.41
C ARG A 38 18.39 -4.57 -5.30
N ALA A 39 18.28 -3.26 -5.36
CA ALA A 39 19.27 -2.42 -6.06
C ALA A 39 20.59 -2.39 -5.30
N ALA A 40 20.54 -2.26 -3.98
CA ALA A 40 21.75 -2.28 -3.13
C ALA A 40 22.50 -3.63 -3.21
N GLU A 41 21.78 -4.76 -3.27
CA GLU A 41 22.37 -6.10 -3.50
C GLU A 41 23.16 -6.17 -4.82
N LYS A 42 22.80 -5.35 -5.81
CA LYS A 42 23.50 -5.21 -7.10
C LYS A 42 24.57 -4.10 -7.09
N GLY A 43 24.89 -3.55 -5.92
CA GLY A 43 25.88 -2.48 -5.76
C GLY A 43 25.37 -1.09 -6.16
N GLN A 44 24.08 -0.90 -6.37
CA GLN A 44 23.49 0.39 -6.71
C GLN A 44 23.13 1.17 -5.44
N ALA A 45 23.52 2.43 -5.37
CA ALA A 45 23.11 3.30 -4.26
C ALA A 45 21.64 3.72 -4.38
N ALA A 46 20.98 4.00 -3.25
CA ALA A 46 19.60 4.51 -3.24
C ALA A 46 19.42 5.75 -4.12
N ALA A 47 20.40 6.64 -4.18
CA ALA A 47 20.40 7.81 -5.06
C ALA A 47 20.30 7.47 -6.56
N GLU A 48 20.77 6.30 -6.98
CA GLU A 48 20.63 5.83 -8.38
C GLU A 48 19.21 5.36 -8.64
N VAL A 49 18.60 4.66 -7.68
CA VAL A 49 17.19 4.27 -7.74
C VAL A 49 16.30 5.51 -7.83
N LEU A 50 16.54 6.51 -6.98
CA LEU A 50 15.79 7.77 -7.00
C LEU A 50 15.92 8.49 -8.34
N ARG A 51 17.11 8.57 -8.92
CA ARG A 51 17.33 9.14 -10.27
C ARG A 51 16.58 8.36 -11.34
N LEU A 52 16.62 7.02 -11.29
CA LEU A 52 15.91 6.14 -12.23
C LEU A 52 14.39 6.39 -12.17
N VAL A 53 13.81 6.45 -10.97
CA VAL A 53 12.39 6.71 -10.77
C VAL A 53 12.01 8.09 -11.31
N LYS A 54 12.77 9.14 -10.97
CA LYS A 54 12.53 10.50 -11.50
C LYS A 54 12.62 10.55 -13.03
N ALA A 55 13.62 9.88 -13.62
CA ALA A 55 13.80 9.83 -15.07
C ALA A 55 12.65 9.10 -15.80
N SER A 56 11.91 8.21 -15.13
CA SER A 56 10.75 7.54 -15.71
C SER A 56 9.60 8.50 -16.05
N GLY A 57 9.55 9.65 -15.37
CA GLY A 57 8.47 10.62 -15.50
C GLY A 57 7.12 10.16 -14.89
N LEU A 58 7.10 9.03 -14.18
CA LEU A 58 5.94 8.59 -13.42
C LEU A 58 5.86 9.35 -12.09
N ARG A 59 4.64 9.66 -11.67
CA ARG A 59 4.40 10.13 -10.31
C ARG A 59 4.55 8.97 -9.34
N VAL A 60 5.13 9.23 -8.18
CA VAL A 60 5.20 8.22 -7.11
C VAL A 60 3.99 8.38 -6.22
N ALA A 61 3.16 7.36 -6.15
CA ALA A 61 1.91 7.35 -5.40
C ALA A 61 2.16 7.12 -3.90
N CYS A 62 3.09 6.23 -3.59
CA CYS A 62 3.44 5.84 -2.23
C CYS A 62 4.83 5.18 -2.21
N VAL A 63 5.50 5.23 -1.05
CA VAL A 63 6.72 4.47 -0.77
C VAL A 63 6.48 3.58 0.45
N GLY A 64 6.63 2.27 0.28
CA GLY A 64 6.57 1.30 1.38
C GLY A 64 7.76 1.44 2.33
N VAL A 65 7.50 1.30 3.62
CA VAL A 65 8.53 1.38 4.68
C VAL A 65 8.88 0.00 5.24
N GLU A 66 9.87 -0.05 6.13
CA GLU A 66 10.18 -1.25 6.92
C GLU A 66 9.03 -1.58 7.87
N MET A 67 8.74 -2.86 8.06
CA MET A 67 7.70 -3.37 8.95
C MET A 67 8.29 -3.85 10.28
N GLY A 68 7.42 -4.24 11.23
CA GLY A 68 7.84 -4.85 12.50
C GLY A 68 8.03 -3.86 13.65
N TRP A 69 7.84 -2.57 13.42
CA TRP A 69 8.09 -1.52 14.40
C TRP A 69 6.92 -1.25 15.36
N MET A 70 5.69 -1.69 15.03
CA MET A 70 4.52 -1.36 15.86
C MET A 70 4.57 -2.02 17.22
N PHE A 71 5.00 -3.28 17.31
CA PHE A 71 5.14 -4.00 18.57
C PHE A 71 6.58 -4.04 19.08
N ALA A 72 7.55 -3.54 18.33
CA ALA A 72 8.96 -3.59 18.68
C ALA A 72 9.26 -2.89 20.02
N ASP A 73 10.21 -3.44 20.76
CA ASP A 73 10.77 -2.84 21.97
C ASP A 73 11.92 -1.86 21.65
N ASP A 74 12.49 -1.24 22.68
CA ASP A 74 13.34 -0.06 22.54
C ASP A 74 14.52 -0.17 21.55
N SER A 75 15.25 -1.27 21.52
CA SER A 75 16.44 -1.39 20.65
C SER A 75 16.04 -1.65 19.19
N GLU A 76 15.14 -2.59 18.98
CA GLU A 76 14.66 -2.96 17.67
C GLU A 76 13.78 -1.86 17.07
N ARG A 77 12.92 -1.25 17.88
CA ARG A 77 12.11 -0.09 17.47
C ARG A 77 12.98 1.03 16.91
N ARG A 78 14.06 1.40 17.61
CA ARG A 78 14.95 2.47 17.16
C ARG A 78 15.53 2.17 15.77
N ARG A 79 16.06 0.97 15.58
CA ARG A 79 16.60 0.52 14.29
C ARG A 79 15.56 0.57 13.17
N LEU A 80 14.33 0.10 13.45
CA LEU A 80 13.25 0.06 12.47
C LEU A 80 12.72 1.46 12.14
N LEU A 81 12.65 2.37 13.13
CA LEU A 81 12.25 3.76 12.91
C LEU A 81 13.35 4.57 12.18
N GLU A 82 14.62 4.23 12.32
CA GLU A 82 15.70 4.79 11.48
C GLU A 82 15.50 4.39 10.01
N ALA A 83 15.20 3.11 9.74
CA ALA A 83 14.89 2.63 8.40
C ALA A 83 13.58 3.25 7.85
N PHE A 84 12.58 3.46 8.70
CA PHE A 84 11.37 4.19 8.37
C PHE A 84 11.66 5.63 7.96
N ALA A 85 12.47 6.36 8.74
CA ALA A 85 12.88 7.73 8.43
C ALA A 85 13.64 7.82 7.09
N GLU A 86 14.43 6.81 6.76
CA GLU A 86 15.09 6.73 5.46
C GLU A 86 14.08 6.64 4.31
N SER A 87 13.04 5.80 4.44
CA SER A 87 11.96 5.71 3.44
C SER A 87 11.17 7.02 3.32
N CYS A 88 10.97 7.75 4.42
CA CYS A 88 10.36 9.08 4.39
C CYS A 88 11.23 10.09 3.60
N ARG A 89 12.56 10.03 3.75
CA ARG A 89 13.49 10.87 2.94
C ARG A 89 13.38 10.55 1.45
N TRP A 90 13.32 9.26 1.08
CA TRP A 90 13.14 8.84 -0.32
C TRP A 90 11.81 9.34 -0.89
N ALA A 91 10.72 9.20 -0.12
CA ALA A 91 9.42 9.71 -0.52
C ALA A 91 9.46 11.23 -0.75
N ALA A 92 10.01 11.99 0.18
CA ALA A 92 10.16 13.44 0.04
C ALA A 92 10.99 13.83 -1.18
N GLU A 93 12.10 13.12 -1.45
CA GLU A 93 12.94 13.37 -2.62
C GLU A 93 12.23 13.04 -3.94
N LEU A 94 11.30 12.08 -3.93
CA LEU A 94 10.46 11.70 -5.07
C LEU A 94 9.18 12.54 -5.18
N GLU A 95 9.04 13.60 -4.39
CA GLU A 95 7.84 14.45 -4.32
C GLU A 95 6.58 13.64 -3.99
N CYS A 96 6.75 12.52 -3.29
CA CYS A 96 5.68 11.66 -2.83
C CYS A 96 5.24 12.08 -1.42
N SER A 97 3.97 12.36 -1.25
CA SER A 97 3.40 12.82 0.02
C SER A 97 2.96 11.69 0.96
N THR A 98 3.16 10.43 0.58
CA THR A 98 2.62 9.27 1.31
C THR A 98 3.65 8.17 1.45
N VAL A 99 3.80 7.67 2.67
CA VAL A 99 4.48 6.40 2.95
C VAL A 99 3.48 5.42 3.54
N MET A 100 3.68 4.12 3.31
CA MET A 100 2.78 3.11 3.87
C MET A 100 3.55 2.06 4.67
N SER A 101 2.92 1.55 5.72
CA SER A 101 3.37 0.40 6.48
C SER A 101 2.24 -0.61 6.63
N ALA A 102 2.51 -1.86 6.27
CA ALA A 102 1.67 -2.95 6.73
C ALA A 102 1.89 -3.18 8.23
N SER A 103 0.88 -3.74 8.90
CA SER A 103 0.93 -4.08 10.31
C SER A 103 1.87 -5.24 10.61
N ASP A 104 2.33 -5.29 11.86
CA ASP A 104 3.05 -6.44 12.39
C ASP A 104 2.16 -7.69 12.39
N ARG A 105 2.74 -8.85 12.08
CA ARG A 105 1.97 -10.09 11.94
C ARG A 105 1.63 -10.77 13.26
N GLY A 106 2.45 -10.58 14.28
CA GLY A 106 2.29 -11.22 15.59
C GLY A 106 1.32 -10.48 16.51
N ARG A 107 1.47 -10.78 17.81
CA ARG A 107 0.73 -10.13 18.90
C ARG A 107 1.63 -9.22 19.71
N GLY A 108 1.04 -8.18 20.29
CA GLY A 108 1.73 -7.27 21.17
C GLY A 108 0.78 -6.37 21.95
N ASP A 109 1.35 -5.42 22.67
CA ASP A 109 0.58 -4.43 23.41
C ASP A 109 0.06 -3.34 22.45
N LEU A 110 -1.26 -3.21 22.35
CA LEU A 110 -1.91 -2.19 21.50
C LEU A 110 -1.65 -0.75 21.97
N ALA A 111 -1.37 -0.55 23.27
CA ALA A 111 -0.99 0.77 23.76
C ALA A 111 0.41 1.14 23.26
N ARG A 112 1.35 0.18 23.31
CA ARG A 112 2.67 0.35 22.70
C ARG A 112 2.57 0.57 21.19
N ALA A 113 1.78 -0.23 20.47
CA ALA A 113 1.57 -0.03 19.04
C ALA A 113 1.10 1.40 18.73
N SER A 114 0.14 1.93 19.50
CA SER A 114 -0.35 3.30 19.31
C SER A 114 0.72 4.35 19.62
N ALA A 115 1.55 4.13 20.64
CA ALA A 115 2.67 5.02 20.97
C ALA A 115 3.74 5.02 19.86
N ASN A 116 4.07 3.85 19.33
CA ASN A 116 5.03 3.69 18.22
C ASN A 116 4.48 4.31 16.92
N VAL A 117 3.17 4.16 16.65
CA VAL A 117 2.50 4.84 15.52
C VAL A 117 2.58 6.35 15.67
N ARG A 118 2.41 6.89 16.87
CA ARG A 118 2.56 8.34 17.12
C ARG A 118 3.98 8.81 16.83
N GLU A 119 5.00 8.10 17.32
CA GLU A 119 6.41 8.42 17.06
C GLU A 119 6.74 8.34 15.55
N ALA A 120 6.25 7.30 14.84
CA ALA A 120 6.38 7.22 13.38
C ALA A 120 5.67 8.39 12.68
N GLY A 121 4.55 8.85 13.22
CA GLY A 121 3.85 10.05 12.76
C GLY A 121 4.68 11.33 12.89
N ASP A 122 5.39 11.49 14.02
CA ASP A 122 6.32 12.64 14.21
C ASP A 122 7.44 12.61 13.16
N ILE A 123 8.00 11.42 12.87
CA ILE A 123 9.02 11.24 11.83
C ILE A 123 8.44 11.57 10.44
N ALA A 124 7.28 11.05 10.11
CA ALA A 124 6.61 11.32 8.83
C ALA A 124 6.34 12.83 8.66
N ALA A 125 5.85 13.49 9.71
CA ALA A 125 5.60 14.94 9.73
C ALA A 125 6.88 15.75 9.47
N ALA A 126 8.01 15.36 10.07
CA ALA A 126 9.31 16.01 9.87
C ALA A 126 9.75 15.96 8.39
N HIS A 127 9.33 14.95 7.64
CA HIS A 127 9.58 14.81 6.20
C HIS A 127 8.43 15.29 5.31
N ARG A 128 7.36 15.88 5.89
CA ARG A 128 6.15 16.35 5.19
C ARG A 128 5.43 15.25 4.40
N VAL A 129 5.46 14.03 4.92
CA VAL A 129 4.73 12.89 4.35
C VAL A 129 3.65 12.41 5.33
N LYS A 130 2.61 11.76 4.82
CA LYS A 130 1.60 11.04 5.61
C LYS A 130 1.98 9.57 5.71
N LEU A 131 1.78 9.00 6.89
CA LEU A 131 1.87 7.56 7.13
C LEU A 131 0.49 6.94 6.97
N ALA A 132 0.34 6.08 5.98
CA ALA A 132 -0.82 5.22 5.77
C ALA A 132 -0.55 3.85 6.39
N ILE A 133 -1.42 3.40 7.29
CA ILE A 133 -1.23 2.16 8.05
C ILE A 133 -2.26 1.15 7.62
N GLU A 134 -1.77 0.00 7.15
CA GLU A 134 -2.56 -1.12 6.69
C GLU A 134 -2.70 -2.17 7.79
N PHE A 135 -3.92 -2.67 8.04
CA PHE A 135 -4.07 -3.93 8.75
C PHE A 135 -3.81 -5.10 7.81
N ASN A 136 -3.30 -6.20 8.32
CA ASN A 136 -3.06 -7.39 7.53
C ASN A 136 -4.00 -8.51 7.96
N SER A 137 -4.95 -8.89 7.10
CA SER A 137 -5.93 -9.95 7.39
C SER A 137 -5.31 -11.31 7.76
N GLN A 138 -3.99 -11.49 7.56
CA GLN A 138 -3.23 -12.67 7.96
C GLN A 138 -2.46 -12.46 9.26
N ALA A 139 -2.56 -11.28 9.90
CA ALA A 139 -1.94 -11.03 11.20
C ALA A 139 -2.76 -11.69 12.32
N GLU A 140 -2.11 -11.96 13.44
CA GLU A 140 -2.77 -12.57 14.60
C GLU A 140 -3.66 -11.57 15.37
N GLN A 141 -3.32 -10.29 15.34
CA GLN A 141 -4.01 -9.26 16.14
C GLN A 141 -4.42 -8.04 15.33
N LEU A 142 -3.53 -7.45 14.54
CA LEU A 142 -3.82 -6.29 13.70
C LEU A 142 -4.43 -6.73 12.36
N ASN A 143 -5.52 -7.50 12.41
CA ASN A 143 -6.05 -8.30 11.30
C ASN A 143 -7.38 -7.80 10.71
N ASN A 144 -7.89 -6.70 11.19
CA ASN A 144 -9.13 -6.12 10.68
C ASN A 144 -9.15 -4.58 10.84
N LEU A 145 -10.10 -3.97 10.16
CA LEU A 145 -10.25 -2.51 10.09
C LEU A 145 -10.47 -1.88 11.47
N ASP A 146 -11.33 -2.47 12.31
CA ASP A 146 -11.71 -1.88 13.60
C ASP A 146 -10.52 -1.82 14.57
N VAL A 147 -9.74 -2.91 14.64
CA VAL A 147 -8.54 -2.96 15.50
C VAL A 147 -7.51 -1.92 15.04
N MET A 148 -7.25 -1.84 13.74
CA MET A 148 -6.29 -0.87 13.23
C MET A 148 -6.77 0.56 13.41
N ARG A 149 -8.05 0.83 13.14
CA ARG A 149 -8.67 2.14 13.39
C ARG A 149 -8.53 2.54 14.86
N GLY A 150 -8.72 1.60 15.79
CA GLY A 150 -8.50 1.82 17.22
C GLY A 150 -7.06 2.22 17.56
N VAL A 151 -6.06 1.58 16.94
CA VAL A 151 -4.63 1.92 17.12
C VAL A 151 -4.32 3.32 16.59
N VAL A 152 -4.75 3.64 15.37
CA VAL A 152 -4.51 4.95 14.73
C VAL A 152 -5.22 6.07 15.50
N THR A 153 -6.47 5.85 15.91
CA THR A 153 -7.24 6.82 16.71
C THR A 153 -6.56 7.10 18.05
N ARG A 154 -6.06 6.07 18.73
CA ARG A 154 -5.34 6.23 19.99
C ARG A 154 -3.99 6.92 19.82
N ALA A 155 -3.30 6.70 18.71
CA ALA A 155 -2.08 7.42 18.36
C ALA A 155 -2.33 8.93 18.22
N ALA A 156 -3.51 9.32 17.75
CA ALA A 156 -3.99 10.70 17.64
C ALA A 156 -2.97 11.64 16.97
N HIS A 157 -2.40 11.20 15.83
CA HIS A 157 -1.40 11.97 15.12
C HIS A 157 -1.89 12.42 13.73
N PRO A 158 -1.83 13.73 13.38
CA PRO A 158 -2.41 14.24 12.13
C PRO A 158 -1.74 13.70 10.85
N SER A 159 -0.48 13.25 10.94
CA SER A 159 0.22 12.64 9.82
C SER A 159 0.00 11.13 9.70
N CYS A 160 -0.82 10.51 10.56
CA CYS A 160 -1.17 9.10 10.49
C CYS A 160 -2.61 8.93 10.01
N GLY A 161 -2.87 7.89 9.22
CA GLY A 161 -4.20 7.50 8.79
C GLY A 161 -4.26 6.06 8.33
N LEU A 162 -5.44 5.61 7.96
CA LEU A 162 -5.68 4.26 7.51
C LEU A 162 -5.28 4.10 6.04
N LEU A 163 -4.69 2.96 5.73
CA LEU A 163 -4.66 2.42 4.38
C LEU A 163 -5.81 1.42 4.26
N LEU A 164 -6.67 1.65 3.28
CA LEU A 164 -7.75 0.73 2.94
C LEU A 164 -7.29 -0.14 1.76
N ASP A 165 -6.95 -1.40 2.03
CA ASP A 165 -6.70 -2.40 0.98
C ASP A 165 -7.91 -3.30 0.81
N THR A 166 -8.52 -3.30 -0.38
CA THR A 166 -9.74 -4.08 -0.66
C THR A 166 -9.53 -5.59 -0.50
N TYR A 167 -8.31 -6.10 -0.72
CA TYR A 167 -8.01 -7.51 -0.48
C TYR A 167 -8.09 -7.85 1.01
N HIS A 168 -7.45 -7.06 1.86
CA HIS A 168 -7.48 -7.28 3.30
C HIS A 168 -8.87 -7.00 3.89
N LEU A 169 -9.60 -6.00 3.38
CA LEU A 169 -11.00 -5.76 3.73
C LEU A 169 -11.87 -6.97 3.39
N GLY A 170 -11.78 -7.49 2.16
CA GLY A 170 -12.53 -8.67 1.73
C GLY A 170 -12.17 -9.92 2.53
N ARG A 171 -10.88 -10.16 2.81
CA ARG A 171 -10.40 -11.32 3.57
C ARG A 171 -10.79 -11.27 5.06
N SER A 172 -10.95 -10.09 5.64
CA SER A 172 -11.40 -9.89 7.02
C SER A 172 -12.93 -9.85 7.18
N GLY A 173 -13.68 -9.92 6.07
CA GLY A 173 -15.14 -9.86 6.09
C GLY A 173 -15.70 -8.45 6.33
N ALA A 174 -14.92 -7.41 6.07
CA ALA A 174 -15.38 -6.03 6.20
C ALA A 174 -16.56 -5.75 5.26
N THR A 175 -17.61 -5.11 5.79
CA THR A 175 -18.78 -4.72 5.01
C THR A 175 -18.60 -3.35 4.36
N LEU A 176 -19.39 -3.05 3.33
CA LEU A 176 -19.44 -1.69 2.75
C LEU A 176 -19.80 -0.63 3.80
N SER A 177 -20.68 -0.96 4.75
CA SER A 177 -21.03 -0.06 5.87
C SER A 177 -19.80 0.24 6.74
N ALA A 178 -18.98 -0.76 7.07
CA ALA A 178 -17.78 -0.52 7.86
C ALA A 178 -16.77 0.40 7.14
N ILE A 179 -16.69 0.31 5.80
CA ILE A 179 -15.87 1.22 4.99
C ILE A 179 -16.50 2.62 4.93
N ASP A 180 -17.84 2.69 4.87
CA ASP A 180 -18.58 3.96 4.87
C ASP A 180 -18.47 4.71 6.21
N ASP A 181 -18.35 4.01 7.32
CA ASP A 181 -18.14 4.59 8.64
C ASP A 181 -16.74 5.22 8.83
N VAL A 182 -15.78 4.93 7.97
CA VAL A 182 -14.46 5.57 7.98
C VAL A 182 -14.58 6.97 7.37
N ALA A 183 -14.31 8.02 8.17
CA ALA A 183 -14.33 9.38 7.66
C ALA A 183 -13.23 9.62 6.62
N LEU A 184 -13.48 10.49 5.63
CA LEU A 184 -12.47 10.82 4.60
C LEU A 184 -11.13 11.25 5.21
N ALA A 185 -11.16 12.00 6.30
CA ALA A 185 -9.94 12.48 6.98
C ALA A 185 -9.09 11.35 7.58
N GLU A 186 -9.70 10.19 7.87
CA GLU A 186 -9.00 9.00 8.38
C GLU A 186 -8.32 8.20 7.24
N ILE A 187 -8.75 8.38 5.98
CA ILE A 187 -8.21 7.64 4.83
C ILE A 187 -6.94 8.35 4.34
N ALA A 188 -5.79 7.75 4.60
CA ALA A 188 -4.52 8.26 4.10
C ALA A 188 -4.17 7.72 2.72
N TYR A 189 -4.53 6.45 2.43
CA TYR A 189 -4.21 5.81 1.16
C TYR A 189 -5.16 4.65 0.85
N VAL A 190 -5.22 4.26 -0.42
CA VAL A 190 -6.05 3.13 -0.88
C VAL A 190 -5.21 2.21 -1.75
N GLN A 191 -5.19 0.92 -1.40
CA GLN A 191 -4.72 -0.15 -2.25
C GLN A 191 -5.89 -1.06 -2.64
N TYR A 192 -5.75 -1.73 -3.78
CA TYR A 192 -6.83 -2.60 -4.23
C TYR A 192 -6.33 -3.78 -5.06
N SER A 193 -6.96 -4.90 -4.84
CA SER A 193 -6.98 -6.11 -5.66
C SER A 193 -8.15 -6.99 -5.24
N ASP A 194 -8.51 -7.93 -6.09
CA ASP A 194 -9.68 -8.78 -5.83
C ASP A 194 -9.31 -10.05 -5.06
N VAL A 195 -10.27 -10.56 -4.32
CA VAL A 195 -10.16 -11.78 -3.51
C VAL A 195 -10.79 -12.95 -4.29
N PRO A 196 -10.07 -14.07 -4.48
CA PRO A 196 -10.66 -15.25 -5.09
C PRO A 196 -11.96 -15.70 -4.39
N ARG A 197 -12.93 -16.19 -5.15
CA ARG A 197 -14.22 -16.65 -4.60
C ARG A 197 -14.10 -17.96 -3.83
N THR A 198 -13.07 -18.75 -4.12
CA THR A 198 -12.83 -20.08 -3.53
C THR A 198 -11.33 -20.31 -3.36
N GLY A 199 -10.95 -21.34 -2.61
CA GLY A 199 -9.54 -21.71 -2.42
C GLY A 199 -8.77 -20.79 -1.49
N LEU A 200 -9.47 -20.02 -0.62
CA LEU A 200 -8.83 -19.14 0.34
C LEU A 200 -8.16 -19.96 1.45
N GLU A 201 -6.84 -19.89 1.49
CA GLU A 201 -6.06 -20.56 2.53
C GLU A 201 -5.57 -19.55 3.57
N PRO A 202 -5.63 -19.90 4.89
CA PRO A 202 -5.02 -19.07 5.92
C PRO A 202 -3.51 -18.87 5.66
N GLY A 203 -3.03 -17.66 5.88
CA GLY A 203 -1.61 -17.31 5.65
C GLY A 203 -1.21 -17.07 4.19
N LYS A 204 -2.06 -17.38 3.21
CA LYS A 204 -1.82 -17.06 1.79
C LYS A 204 -2.38 -15.68 1.46
N ALA A 205 -1.55 -14.86 0.84
CA ALA A 205 -1.89 -13.52 0.36
C ALA A 205 -1.33 -13.24 -1.06
N LEU A 206 -0.85 -14.31 -1.75
CA LEU A 206 -0.27 -14.25 -3.09
C LEU A 206 -1.24 -14.79 -4.16
N ASP A 207 -2.54 -14.69 -3.91
CA ASP A 207 -3.60 -15.17 -4.78
C ASP A 207 -4.50 -14.04 -5.30
N ARG A 208 -4.00 -12.80 -5.23
CA ARG A 208 -4.75 -11.60 -5.56
C ARG A 208 -5.06 -11.53 -7.06
N LEU A 209 -6.24 -11.02 -7.39
CA LEU A 209 -6.77 -10.96 -8.75
C LEU A 209 -7.04 -9.52 -9.20
N PRO A 210 -7.13 -9.29 -10.52
CA PRO A 210 -7.63 -8.02 -11.04
C PRO A 210 -9.09 -7.75 -10.62
N PRO A 211 -9.50 -6.47 -10.51
CA PRO A 211 -10.87 -6.09 -10.16
C PRO A 211 -11.93 -6.78 -11.03
N GLY A 212 -13.01 -7.25 -10.37
CA GLY A 212 -14.13 -7.93 -11.02
C GLY A 212 -13.87 -9.42 -11.35
N ARG A 213 -12.72 -9.97 -10.96
CA ARG A 213 -12.40 -11.40 -11.15
C ARG A 213 -12.65 -12.24 -9.89
N GLY A 214 -12.94 -11.61 -8.76
CA GLY A 214 -13.19 -12.26 -7.48
C GLY A 214 -14.50 -11.84 -6.83
N SER A 215 -14.49 -11.65 -5.51
CA SER A 215 -15.66 -11.40 -4.67
C SER A 215 -15.80 -9.96 -4.18
N VAL A 216 -14.81 -9.10 -4.39
CA VAL A 216 -14.84 -7.71 -3.91
C VAL A 216 -15.84 -6.88 -4.73
N PRO A 217 -16.77 -6.14 -4.09
CA PRO A 217 -17.73 -5.28 -4.78
C PRO A 217 -17.08 -3.96 -5.21
N PHE A 218 -16.23 -3.98 -6.23
CA PHE A 218 -15.42 -2.83 -6.65
C PHE A 218 -16.21 -1.62 -7.07
N LYS A 219 -17.32 -1.81 -7.81
CA LYS A 219 -18.15 -0.68 -8.25
C LYS A 219 -18.67 0.11 -7.06
N GLU A 220 -19.19 -0.60 -6.09
CA GLU A 220 -19.76 -0.02 -4.87
C GLU A 220 -18.67 0.66 -4.02
N ILE A 221 -17.49 0.06 -3.91
CA ILE A 221 -16.35 0.64 -3.15
C ILE A 221 -15.83 1.89 -3.86
N PHE A 222 -15.62 1.87 -5.17
CA PHE A 222 -15.12 3.02 -5.90
C PHE A 222 -16.15 4.16 -5.94
N GLU A 223 -17.44 3.85 -6.08
CA GLU A 223 -18.51 4.84 -5.93
C GLU A 223 -18.56 5.43 -4.53
N LEU A 224 -18.34 4.61 -3.50
CA LEU A 224 -18.27 5.07 -2.12
C LEU A 224 -17.11 6.04 -1.90
N LEU A 225 -15.90 5.70 -2.36
CA LEU A 225 -14.72 6.56 -2.28
C LEU A 225 -14.93 7.88 -3.05
N ASP A 226 -15.57 7.83 -4.22
CA ASP A 226 -15.90 9.04 -4.99
C ASP A 226 -16.92 9.92 -4.25
N ARG A 227 -18.00 9.34 -3.68
CA ARG A 227 -18.98 10.07 -2.87
C ARG A 227 -18.36 10.71 -1.63
N LYS A 228 -17.41 10.02 -0.98
CA LYS A 228 -16.64 10.57 0.15
C LYS A 228 -15.73 11.73 -0.26
N GLY A 229 -15.46 11.89 -1.56
CA GLY A 229 -14.52 12.90 -2.07
C GLY A 229 -13.06 12.48 -2.01
N TYR A 230 -12.75 11.18 -1.94
CA TYR A 230 -11.37 10.72 -2.03
C TYR A 230 -10.78 11.04 -3.41
N ARG A 231 -9.65 11.76 -3.44
CA ARG A 231 -8.97 12.20 -4.68
C ARG A 231 -7.50 11.79 -4.73
N GLY A 232 -7.07 10.96 -3.77
CA GLY A 232 -5.72 10.40 -3.74
C GLY A 232 -5.47 9.36 -4.83
N PHE A 233 -4.30 8.77 -4.78
CA PHE A 233 -4.01 7.59 -5.58
C PHE A 233 -4.74 6.36 -5.03
N MET A 234 -5.19 5.50 -5.93
CA MET A 234 -5.56 4.12 -5.65
C MET A 234 -4.55 3.22 -6.36
N SER A 235 -3.87 2.36 -5.60
CA SER A 235 -2.78 1.54 -6.11
C SER A 235 -3.21 0.09 -6.28
N TYR A 236 -2.99 -0.45 -7.47
CA TYR A 236 -3.22 -1.87 -7.76
C TYR A 236 -2.08 -2.71 -7.23
N GLU A 237 -2.33 -3.44 -6.14
CA GLU A 237 -1.39 -4.36 -5.51
C GLU A 237 -1.91 -5.79 -5.60
N ALA A 238 -1.38 -6.56 -6.55
CA ALA A 238 -1.82 -7.93 -6.79
C ALA A 238 -0.65 -8.92 -6.93
N PRO A 239 0.08 -9.22 -5.84
CA PRO A 239 1.07 -10.27 -5.87
C PRO A 239 0.43 -11.62 -6.18
N ASN A 240 0.86 -12.24 -7.30
CA ASN A 240 0.35 -13.53 -7.74
C ASN A 240 1.40 -14.24 -8.61
N PRO A 241 1.96 -15.39 -8.16
CA PRO A 241 2.96 -16.15 -8.91
C PRO A 241 2.51 -16.54 -10.31
N ALA A 242 1.21 -16.82 -10.52
CA ALA A 242 0.70 -17.13 -11.85
C ALA A 242 0.74 -15.91 -12.79
N ALA A 243 0.53 -14.71 -12.27
CA ALA A 243 0.69 -13.47 -13.03
C ALA A 243 2.18 -13.17 -13.30
N TRP A 244 3.08 -13.44 -12.34
CA TRP A 244 4.52 -13.23 -12.52
C TRP A 244 5.16 -14.12 -13.59
N ALA A 245 4.52 -15.25 -13.93
CA ALA A 245 4.95 -16.15 -15.01
C ALA A 245 4.51 -15.68 -16.42
N ARG A 246 3.73 -14.59 -16.51
CA ARG A 246 3.21 -14.03 -17.76
C ARG A 246 4.04 -12.80 -18.20
N PRO A 247 3.91 -12.38 -19.47
CA PRO A 247 4.49 -11.11 -19.92
C PRO A 247 3.98 -9.95 -19.06
N ALA A 248 4.89 -9.20 -18.45
CA ALA A 248 4.57 -8.16 -17.46
C ALA A 248 3.76 -6.98 -18.05
N ASP A 249 3.96 -6.68 -19.33
CA ASP A 249 3.20 -5.66 -20.07
C ASP A 249 1.73 -6.06 -20.29
N GLU A 250 1.46 -7.35 -20.52
CA GLU A 250 0.08 -7.86 -20.60
C GLU A 250 -0.60 -7.78 -19.23
N VAL A 251 0.09 -8.21 -18.16
CA VAL A 251 -0.44 -8.14 -16.79
C VAL A 251 -0.78 -6.71 -16.40
N ALA A 252 0.12 -5.76 -16.67
CA ALA A 252 -0.10 -4.35 -16.33
C ALA A 252 -1.27 -3.73 -17.12
N ARG A 253 -1.42 -4.06 -18.40
CA ARG A 253 -2.51 -3.56 -19.27
C ARG A 253 -3.85 -4.13 -18.85
N GLU A 254 -3.95 -5.46 -18.71
CA GLU A 254 -5.18 -6.14 -18.29
C GLU A 254 -5.68 -5.65 -16.93
N ALA A 255 -4.77 -5.42 -15.99
CA ALA A 255 -5.11 -4.89 -14.67
C ALA A 255 -5.71 -3.49 -14.76
N LEU A 256 -5.14 -2.61 -15.60
CA LEU A 256 -5.67 -1.27 -15.80
C LEU A 256 -7.03 -1.28 -16.48
N GLU A 257 -7.22 -2.11 -17.50
CA GLU A 257 -8.49 -2.30 -18.19
C GLU A 257 -9.57 -2.81 -17.24
N ALA A 258 -9.27 -3.84 -16.44
CA ALA A 258 -10.16 -4.38 -15.42
C ALA A 258 -10.54 -3.32 -14.37
N THR A 259 -9.57 -2.52 -13.94
CA THR A 259 -9.81 -1.41 -13.00
C THR A 259 -10.76 -0.37 -13.60
N ARG A 260 -10.47 0.08 -14.81
CA ARG A 260 -11.29 1.09 -15.51
C ARG A 260 -12.74 0.65 -15.73
N ALA A 261 -12.96 -0.65 -15.96
CA ALA A 261 -14.30 -1.23 -16.09
C ALA A 261 -15.13 -1.20 -14.79
N CYS A 262 -14.45 -1.06 -13.63
CA CYS A 262 -15.10 -0.96 -12.31
C CYS A 262 -15.25 0.49 -11.80
N LEU A 263 -14.60 1.46 -12.45
CA LEU A 263 -14.72 2.87 -12.03
C LEU A 263 -16.11 3.42 -12.33
N PRO A 264 -16.61 4.36 -11.50
CA PRO A 264 -17.82 5.10 -11.83
C PRO A 264 -17.63 5.86 -13.15
N ALA A 265 -18.73 6.01 -13.92
CA ALA A 265 -18.71 6.83 -15.11
C ALA A 265 -18.25 8.25 -14.76
N ALA A 266 -17.41 8.83 -15.62
CA ALA A 266 -16.98 10.22 -15.44
C ALA A 266 -18.23 11.12 -15.43
N ARG A 267 -18.40 11.92 -14.38
CA ARG A 267 -19.49 12.90 -14.25
C ARG A 267 -19.19 14.13 -15.10
#